data_a7b96aff7735ea7f41557784bbcb252f
#
_entry.id   a7b96aff7735ea7f41557784bbcb252f
#
_cell.length_a   1.000
_cell.length_b   1.000
_cell.length_c   1.000
_cell.angle_alpha   90.00
_cell.angle_beta   90.00
_cell.angle_gamma   90.00
#
_symmetry.space_group_name_H-M   'P 1'
#
loop_
_entity.id
_entity.type
_entity.pdbx_description
1 polymer ?
#
loop_
_entity_poly.entity_id
_entity_poly.type
_entity_poly.pdbx_seq_one_letter_code
_entity_poly.pdbx_strand_id
1 'polypeptide(L)'
;RDLNTVLNKIATYATMDRETAEDCFYVLRRKDANGNDNTIEGLSIRMAEIIAGAWGNLRVQTRIIGNDGRKITAQAVCHDLETNFAVCKTVDRRITTKTGKTYSDDMQVVTGNAASSIAFRNAVLAVIPKAVTKRVINEVKKVALGQAIDVETSRKNCLANFAKAGVTEAMICQY
;
A
#
# COMPACT_ATOMS: atom_id res chain seq x y z
N ARG A 1 1.62 22.00 -14.81
CA ARG A 1 0.68 21.15 -14.06
C ARG A 1 -0.17 21.99 -13.11
N ASP A 2 -1.49 21.87 -13.19
CA ASP A 2 -2.40 22.47 -12.21
C ASP A 2 -2.64 21.51 -11.05
N LEU A 3 -2.17 21.88 -9.86
CA LEU A 3 -2.25 21.05 -8.67
C LEU A 3 -3.69 20.81 -8.20
N ASN A 4 -4.60 21.76 -8.36
CA ASN A 4 -5.99 21.58 -7.95
C ASN A 4 -6.67 20.51 -8.81
N THR A 5 -6.46 20.55 -10.11
CA THR A 5 -6.96 19.54 -11.05
C THR A 5 -6.38 18.15 -10.71
N VAL A 6 -5.09 18.06 -10.40
CA VAL A 6 -4.44 16.82 -10.01
C VAL A 6 -5.03 16.26 -8.72
N LEU A 7 -5.13 17.09 -7.67
CA LEU A 7 -5.68 16.66 -6.38
C LEU A 7 -7.12 16.19 -6.50
N ASN A 8 -7.96 16.89 -7.27
CA ASN A 8 -9.34 16.48 -7.53
C ASN A 8 -9.41 15.13 -8.27
N LYS A 9 -8.55 14.89 -9.27
CA LYS A 9 -8.48 13.60 -9.96
C LYS A 9 -8.08 12.47 -9.02
N ILE A 10 -7.06 12.67 -8.19
CA ILE A 10 -6.63 11.67 -7.20
C ILE A 10 -7.77 11.36 -6.24
N ALA A 11 -8.43 12.39 -5.71
CA ALA A 11 -9.58 12.23 -4.80
C ALA A 11 -10.69 11.43 -5.48
N THR A 12 -11.11 11.83 -6.68
CA THR A 12 -12.16 11.17 -7.43
C THR A 12 -11.88 9.69 -7.67
N TYR A 13 -10.67 9.34 -8.13
CA TYR A 13 -10.33 7.94 -8.42
C TYR A 13 -10.18 7.10 -7.14
N ALA A 14 -9.55 7.65 -6.11
CA ALA A 14 -9.29 6.93 -4.87
C ALA A 14 -10.51 6.81 -3.94
N THR A 15 -11.58 7.57 -4.20
CA THR A 15 -12.82 7.54 -3.40
C THR A 15 -14.05 7.15 -4.23
N MET A 16 -13.85 6.55 -5.41
CA MET A 16 -14.93 6.13 -6.32
C MET A 16 -15.88 5.17 -5.62
N ASP A 17 -15.35 4.27 -4.82
CA ASP A 17 -16.06 3.37 -3.93
C ASP A 17 -15.19 3.06 -2.69
N ARG A 18 -15.82 2.41 -1.69
CA ARG A 18 -15.14 2.09 -0.44
C ARG A 18 -14.02 1.07 -0.62
N GLU A 19 -14.19 0.06 -1.46
CA GLU A 19 -13.22 -0.98 -1.73
C GLU A 19 -11.94 -0.38 -2.33
N THR A 20 -12.08 0.49 -3.34
CA THR A 20 -10.97 1.25 -3.92
C THR A 20 -10.25 2.08 -2.86
N ALA A 21 -10.98 2.74 -1.96
CA ALA A 21 -10.37 3.53 -0.90
C ALA A 21 -9.62 2.68 0.12
N GLU A 22 -10.14 1.51 0.49
CA GLU A 22 -9.46 0.54 1.36
C GLU A 22 -8.19 0.00 0.70
N ASP A 23 -8.23 -0.32 -0.58
CA ASP A 23 -7.09 -0.79 -1.37
C ASP A 23 -5.97 0.24 -1.52
N CYS A 24 -6.24 1.52 -1.27
CA CYS A 24 -5.22 2.58 -1.27
C CYS A 24 -4.22 2.46 -0.13
N PHE A 25 -4.48 1.65 0.87
CA PHE A 25 -3.62 1.49 2.06
C PHE A 25 -3.22 0.03 2.27
N TYR A 26 -2.11 -0.16 2.97
CA TYR A 26 -1.75 -1.46 3.52
C TYR A 26 -1.51 -1.35 5.02
N VAL A 27 -1.80 -2.42 5.72
CA VAL A 27 -1.55 -2.57 7.15
C VAL A 27 -0.76 -3.85 7.37
N LEU A 28 0.41 -3.74 7.98
CA LEU A 28 1.26 -4.88 8.34
C LEU A 28 1.36 -4.96 9.85
N ARG A 29 0.92 -6.06 10.41
CA ARG A 29 1.13 -6.37 11.82
C ARG A 29 2.44 -7.14 11.96
N ARG A 30 3.32 -6.65 12.81
CA ARG A 30 4.60 -7.30 13.14
C ARG A 30 4.82 -7.25 14.64
N LYS A 31 5.48 -8.27 15.16
CA LYS A 31 6.01 -8.21 16.52
C LYS A 31 7.34 -7.48 16.49
N ASP A 32 7.54 -6.57 17.45
CA ASP A 32 8.84 -5.93 17.68
C ASP A 32 9.82 -6.92 18.35
N ALA A 33 11.05 -6.45 18.60
CA ALA A 33 12.07 -7.25 19.29
C ALA A 33 11.69 -7.67 20.70
N ASN A 34 10.74 -6.97 21.33
CA ASN A 34 10.25 -7.22 22.69
C ASN A 34 8.95 -8.08 22.69
N GLY A 35 8.48 -8.50 21.50
CA GLY A 35 7.25 -9.29 21.35
C GLY A 35 5.96 -8.50 21.32
N ASN A 36 6.00 -7.16 21.37
CA ASN A 36 4.82 -6.30 21.29
C ASN A 36 4.32 -6.20 19.85
N ASP A 37 3.02 -6.12 19.66
CA ASP A 37 2.40 -5.93 18.35
C ASP A 37 2.68 -4.51 17.84
N ASN A 38 3.35 -4.43 16.70
CA ASN A 38 3.60 -3.19 15.97
C ASN A 38 2.83 -3.19 14.66
N THR A 39 2.05 -2.16 14.43
CA THR A 39 1.26 -1.97 13.20
C THR A 39 1.93 -0.93 12.31
N ILE A 40 2.31 -1.34 11.11
CA ILE A 40 2.89 -0.48 10.08
C ILE A 40 1.82 -0.20 9.03
N GLU A 41 1.42 1.04 8.91
CA GLU A 41 0.53 1.54 7.86
C GLU A 41 1.30 2.25 6.75
N GLY A 42 0.81 2.15 5.53
CA GLY A 42 1.37 2.91 4.42
C GLY A 42 0.46 2.93 3.20
N LEU A 43 0.84 3.74 2.21
CA LEU A 43 0.16 3.78 0.93
C LEU A 43 0.48 2.51 0.13
N SER A 44 -0.54 1.91 -0.48
CA SER A 44 -0.39 0.73 -1.31
C SER A 44 0.18 1.07 -2.70
N ILE A 45 0.43 0.05 -3.51
CA ILE A 45 0.75 0.23 -4.93
C ILE A 45 -0.43 0.87 -5.67
N ARG A 46 -1.67 0.53 -5.33
CA ARG A 46 -2.88 1.09 -5.98
C ARG A 46 -2.96 2.59 -5.81
N MET A 47 -2.72 3.09 -4.60
CA MET A 47 -2.64 4.53 -4.37
C MET A 47 -1.51 5.20 -5.17
N ALA A 48 -0.35 4.56 -5.28
CA ALA A 48 0.75 5.08 -6.07
C ALA A 48 0.42 5.12 -7.58
N GLU A 49 -0.29 4.13 -8.11
CA GLU A 49 -0.77 4.09 -9.50
C GLU A 49 -1.78 5.22 -9.76
N ILE A 50 -2.74 5.43 -8.87
CA ILE A 50 -3.71 6.53 -8.95
C ILE A 50 -3.00 7.89 -8.94
N ILE A 51 -2.07 8.07 -8.00
CA ILE A 51 -1.29 9.31 -7.89
C ILE A 51 -0.48 9.54 -9.17
N ALA A 52 0.24 8.53 -9.67
CA ALA A 52 1.07 8.65 -10.88
C ALA A 52 0.23 8.99 -12.11
N GLY A 53 -0.91 8.32 -12.31
CA GLY A 53 -1.82 8.57 -13.42
C GLY A 53 -2.46 9.96 -13.38
N ALA A 54 -2.87 10.41 -12.18
CA ALA A 54 -3.45 11.73 -12.00
C ALA A 54 -2.43 12.86 -12.08
N TRP A 55 -1.19 12.62 -11.63
CA TRP A 55 -0.10 13.61 -11.69
C TRP A 55 0.20 14.03 -13.12
N GLY A 56 0.15 13.07 -14.06
CA GLY A 56 0.45 13.30 -15.47
C GLY A 56 1.93 13.61 -15.73
N ASN A 57 2.33 13.44 -16.98
CA ASN A 57 3.71 13.69 -17.44
C ASN A 57 4.78 12.98 -16.60
N LEU A 58 4.43 11.80 -16.01
CA LEU A 58 5.36 10.91 -15.35
C LEU A 58 5.73 9.73 -16.27
N ARG A 59 6.99 9.36 -16.26
CA ARG A 59 7.48 8.09 -16.78
C ARG A 59 7.90 7.21 -15.62
N VAL A 60 7.22 6.08 -15.45
CA VAL A 60 7.57 5.11 -14.41
C VAL A 60 7.86 3.77 -15.06
N GLN A 61 9.01 3.20 -14.74
CA GLN A 61 9.44 1.90 -15.26
C GLN A 61 9.98 1.06 -14.12
N THR A 62 9.67 -0.24 -14.15
CA THR A 62 10.22 -1.24 -13.21
C THR A 62 10.90 -2.35 -13.98
N ARG A 63 11.94 -2.93 -13.39
CA ARG A 63 12.62 -4.13 -13.91
C ARG A 63 13.24 -4.91 -12.77
N ILE A 64 13.36 -6.20 -12.95
CA ILE A 64 14.22 -7.03 -12.12
C ILE A 64 15.65 -6.87 -12.66
N ILE A 65 16.58 -6.49 -11.79
CA ILE A 65 17.98 -6.24 -12.13
C ILE A 65 18.94 -7.30 -11.59
N GLY A 66 18.44 -8.19 -10.72
CA GLY A 66 19.25 -9.26 -10.15
C GLY A 66 18.45 -10.36 -9.46
N ASN A 67 18.99 -11.57 -9.54
CA ASN A 67 18.60 -12.73 -8.76
C ASN A 67 19.88 -13.50 -8.41
N ASP A 68 20.27 -13.52 -7.15
CA ASP A 68 21.49 -14.18 -6.67
C ASP A 68 21.20 -15.54 -6.00
N GLY A 69 19.99 -16.07 -6.17
CA GLY A 69 19.51 -17.30 -5.54
C GLY A 69 19.09 -17.16 -4.07
N ARG A 70 19.34 -16.00 -3.44
CA ARG A 70 18.93 -15.67 -2.07
C ARG A 70 17.91 -14.52 -2.03
N LYS A 71 18.08 -13.57 -2.92
CA LYS A 71 17.20 -12.41 -3.06
C LYS A 71 16.99 -12.06 -4.53
N ILE A 72 15.84 -11.46 -4.81
CA ILE A 72 15.54 -10.79 -6.07
C ILE A 72 15.63 -9.29 -5.83
N THR A 73 16.29 -8.59 -6.73
CA THR A 73 16.45 -7.15 -6.72
C THR A 73 15.62 -6.52 -7.84
N ALA A 74 14.64 -5.70 -7.48
CA ALA A 74 13.86 -4.89 -8.39
C ALA A 74 14.31 -3.44 -8.36
N GLN A 75 14.29 -2.79 -9.51
CA GLN A 75 14.57 -1.37 -9.68
C GLN A 75 13.36 -0.68 -10.29
N ALA A 76 13.04 0.51 -9.78
CA ALA A 76 12.08 1.42 -10.39
C ALA A 76 12.69 2.79 -10.63
N VAL A 77 12.39 3.38 -11.77
CA VAL A 77 12.72 4.77 -12.10
C VAL A 77 11.42 5.52 -12.30
N CYS A 78 11.28 6.65 -11.63
CA CYS A 78 10.19 7.59 -11.85
C CYS A 78 10.79 8.93 -12.29
N HIS A 79 10.35 9.44 -13.45
CA HIS A 79 10.82 10.68 -14.04
C HIS A 79 9.64 11.63 -14.26
N ASP A 80 9.66 12.77 -13.62
CA ASP A 80 8.73 13.87 -13.89
C ASP A 80 9.24 14.69 -15.08
N LEU A 81 8.54 14.61 -16.19
CA LEU A 81 8.93 15.24 -17.46
C LEU A 81 8.73 16.76 -17.46
N GLU A 82 7.94 17.30 -16.53
CA GLU A 82 7.76 18.76 -16.42
C GLU A 82 8.91 19.44 -15.67
N THR A 83 9.37 18.81 -14.58
CA THR A 83 10.44 19.33 -13.75
C THR A 83 11.81 18.79 -14.12
N ASN A 84 11.86 17.78 -14.99
CA ASN A 84 13.04 17.00 -15.32
C ASN A 84 13.70 16.34 -14.10
N PHE A 85 12.92 16.06 -13.06
CA PHE A 85 13.39 15.41 -11.84
C PHE A 85 13.13 13.90 -11.91
N ALA A 86 14.16 13.11 -11.67
CA ALA A 86 14.06 11.66 -11.69
C ALA A 86 14.60 11.03 -10.41
N VAL A 87 13.95 9.97 -9.96
CA VAL A 87 14.35 9.17 -8.81
C VAL A 87 14.44 7.70 -9.20
N CYS A 88 15.53 7.06 -8.81
CA CYS A 88 15.69 5.61 -8.89
C CYS A 88 15.56 5.00 -7.50
N LYS A 89 14.78 3.93 -7.37
CA LYS A 89 14.63 3.14 -6.14
C LYS A 89 14.90 1.67 -6.42
N THR A 90 15.63 1.04 -5.53
CA THR A 90 15.94 -0.39 -5.57
C THR A 90 15.32 -1.08 -4.36
N VAL A 91 14.79 -2.28 -4.56
CA VAL A 91 14.17 -3.09 -3.51
C VAL A 91 14.65 -4.52 -3.60
N ASP A 92 15.20 -5.02 -2.52
CA ASP A 92 15.58 -6.42 -2.36
C ASP A 92 14.47 -7.20 -1.65
N ARG A 93 14.15 -8.37 -2.16
CA ARG A 93 13.22 -9.32 -1.53
C ARG A 93 13.87 -10.69 -1.44
N ARG A 94 13.91 -11.23 -0.22
CA ARG A 94 14.45 -12.56 0.03
C ARG A 94 13.58 -13.63 -0.65
N ILE A 95 14.24 -14.58 -1.31
CA ILE A 95 13.64 -15.74 -1.97
C ILE A 95 14.08 -17.07 -1.33
N THR A 96 14.43 -17.02 -0.04
CA THR A 96 14.79 -18.23 0.72
C THR A 96 13.91 -18.37 1.96
N THR A 97 13.68 -19.59 2.36
CA THR A 97 13.02 -19.96 3.61
C THR A 97 13.90 -19.55 4.81
N LYS A 98 13.37 -19.69 6.02
CA LYS A 98 14.15 -19.52 7.26
C LYS A 98 15.30 -20.53 7.36
N THR A 99 15.16 -21.71 6.74
CA THR A 99 16.18 -22.77 6.70
C THR A 99 17.21 -22.61 5.59
N GLY A 100 17.12 -21.53 4.80
CA GLY A 100 18.08 -21.23 3.72
C GLY A 100 17.73 -21.86 2.37
N LYS A 101 16.67 -22.68 2.27
CA LYS A 101 16.24 -23.28 0.99
C LYS A 101 15.63 -22.21 0.08
N THR A 102 16.06 -22.14 -1.17
CA THR A 102 15.52 -21.26 -2.20
C THR A 102 14.06 -21.62 -2.52
N TYR A 103 13.22 -20.61 -2.77
CA TYR A 103 11.83 -20.78 -3.21
C TYR A 103 11.75 -21.47 -4.57
N SER A 104 10.61 -22.12 -4.87
CA SER A 104 10.30 -22.60 -6.22
C SER A 104 10.27 -21.44 -7.23
N ASP A 105 10.42 -21.76 -8.51
CA ASP A 105 10.44 -20.78 -9.58
C ASP A 105 9.18 -19.92 -9.57
N ASP A 106 8.00 -20.51 -9.39
CA ASP A 106 6.72 -19.78 -9.28
C ASP A 106 6.74 -18.78 -8.10
N MET A 107 7.23 -19.21 -6.93
CA MET A 107 7.34 -18.33 -5.76
C MET A 107 8.40 -17.24 -5.96
N GLN A 108 9.44 -17.46 -6.75
CA GLN A 108 10.40 -16.44 -7.12
C GLN A 108 9.75 -15.39 -8.02
N VAL A 109 8.91 -15.80 -8.99
CA VAL A 109 8.14 -14.88 -9.85
C VAL A 109 7.19 -14.02 -9.00
N VAL A 110 6.43 -14.62 -8.09
CA VAL A 110 5.55 -13.89 -7.16
C VAL A 110 6.33 -12.88 -6.31
N THR A 111 7.49 -13.30 -5.78
CA THR A 111 8.36 -12.42 -4.99
C THR A 111 8.95 -11.29 -5.82
N GLY A 112 9.31 -11.54 -7.07
CA GLY A 112 9.79 -10.55 -8.02
C GLY A 112 8.73 -9.50 -8.35
N ASN A 113 7.48 -9.92 -8.58
CA ASN A 113 6.35 -9.04 -8.80
C ASN A 113 6.09 -8.16 -7.57
N ALA A 114 6.16 -8.72 -6.37
CA ALA A 114 6.04 -7.97 -5.13
C ALA A 114 7.18 -6.95 -4.94
N ALA A 115 8.42 -7.32 -5.30
CA ALA A 115 9.57 -6.40 -5.27
C ALA A 115 9.38 -5.23 -6.25
N SER A 116 8.93 -5.51 -7.48
CA SER A 116 8.64 -4.51 -8.52
C SER A 116 7.55 -3.53 -8.07
N SER A 117 6.47 -4.03 -7.50
CA SER A 117 5.37 -3.22 -6.97
C SER A 117 5.83 -2.27 -5.86
N ILE A 118 6.67 -2.75 -4.94
CA ILE A 118 7.23 -1.93 -3.87
C ILE A 118 8.19 -0.88 -4.44
N ALA A 119 9.03 -1.25 -5.41
CA ALA A 119 9.96 -0.34 -6.06
C ALA A 119 9.21 0.78 -6.80
N PHE A 120 8.16 0.43 -7.57
CA PHE A 120 7.27 1.38 -8.25
C PHE A 120 6.71 2.40 -7.27
N ARG A 121 6.01 1.91 -6.23
CA ARG A 121 5.40 2.76 -5.21
C ARG A 121 6.42 3.70 -4.57
N ASN A 122 7.59 3.19 -4.21
CA ASN A 122 8.63 3.97 -3.55
C ASN A 122 9.21 5.04 -4.49
N ALA A 123 9.35 4.75 -5.79
CA ALA A 123 9.84 5.71 -6.79
C ALA A 123 8.82 6.84 -7.03
N VAL A 124 7.54 6.50 -7.23
CA VAL A 124 6.46 7.48 -7.42
C VAL A 124 6.34 8.41 -6.21
N LEU A 125 6.26 7.85 -5.01
CA LEU A 125 6.11 8.63 -3.78
C LEU A 125 7.36 9.45 -3.40
N ALA A 126 8.51 9.15 -4.02
CA ALA A 126 9.72 9.95 -3.84
C ALA A 126 9.80 11.16 -4.79
N VAL A 127 9.17 11.07 -5.97
CA VAL A 127 9.11 12.18 -6.93
C VAL A 127 8.03 13.20 -6.55
N ILE A 128 6.88 12.71 -6.06
CA ILE A 128 5.74 13.57 -5.78
C ILE A 128 5.84 14.10 -4.33
N PRO A 129 5.83 15.43 -4.13
CA PRO A 129 5.97 16.00 -2.80
C PRO A 129 4.86 15.54 -1.85
N LYS A 130 5.26 15.01 -0.70
CA LYS A 130 4.33 14.50 0.33
C LYS A 130 3.34 15.57 0.80
N ALA A 131 3.76 16.83 0.83
CA ALA A 131 2.90 17.96 1.22
C ALA A 131 1.68 18.10 0.29
N VAL A 132 1.85 17.83 -1.01
CA VAL A 132 0.78 17.92 -2.01
C VAL A 132 -0.24 16.78 -1.80
N THR A 133 0.23 15.58 -1.55
CA THR A 133 -0.65 14.38 -1.46
C THR A 133 -1.31 14.23 -0.09
N LYS A 134 -0.76 14.84 0.97
CA LYS A 134 -1.23 14.64 2.35
C LYS A 134 -2.72 14.94 2.56
N ARG A 135 -3.23 16.01 1.94
CA ARG A 135 -4.64 16.42 2.05
C ARG A 135 -5.56 15.33 1.49
N VAL A 136 -5.28 14.91 0.26
CA VAL A 136 -6.09 13.89 -0.43
C VAL A 136 -6.01 12.54 0.27
N ILE A 137 -4.83 12.15 0.75
CA ILE A 137 -4.67 10.90 1.53
C ILE A 137 -5.58 10.88 2.75
N ASN A 138 -5.74 12.02 3.44
CA ASN A 138 -6.64 12.10 4.59
C ASN A 138 -8.12 11.96 4.18
N GLU A 139 -8.51 12.47 3.01
CA GLU A 139 -9.86 12.31 2.48
C GLU A 139 -10.13 10.85 2.11
N VAL A 140 -9.21 10.19 1.42
CA VAL A 140 -9.29 8.77 1.08
C VAL A 140 -9.38 7.89 2.32
N LYS A 141 -8.59 8.19 3.36
CA LYS A 141 -8.68 7.48 4.65
C LYS A 141 -10.07 7.58 5.29
N LYS A 142 -10.73 8.73 5.21
CA LYS A 142 -12.09 8.88 5.74
C LYS A 142 -13.09 8.00 5.01
N VAL A 143 -12.95 7.85 3.69
CA VAL A 143 -13.82 6.97 2.90
C VAL A 143 -13.51 5.50 3.20
N ALA A 144 -12.24 5.12 3.26
CA ALA A 144 -11.80 3.76 3.58
C ALA A 144 -12.29 3.29 4.97
N LEU A 145 -12.21 4.18 5.97
CA LEU A 145 -12.70 3.89 7.33
C LEU A 145 -14.24 3.89 7.42
N GLY A 146 -14.94 4.23 6.33
CA GLY A 146 -16.31 4.68 6.34
C GLY A 146 -16.32 6.09 6.95
N GLN A 147 -17.02 7.06 6.36
CA GLN A 147 -17.33 8.29 7.08
C GLN A 147 -17.79 7.82 8.44
N ALA A 148 -17.19 8.33 9.54
CA ALA A 148 -17.41 7.81 10.88
C ALA A 148 -18.92 7.59 11.15
N ILE A 149 -19.48 6.62 10.49
CA ILE A 149 -20.70 5.96 10.86
C ILE A 149 -20.25 5.20 12.09
N ASP A 150 -20.17 6.06 13.17
CA ASP A 150 -20.36 5.55 14.47
C ASP A 150 -19.66 4.21 14.67
N VAL A 151 -18.37 4.28 15.08
CA VAL A 151 -17.61 3.09 15.53
C VAL A 151 -18.50 2.24 16.44
N GLU A 152 -19.40 2.87 17.17
CA GLU A 152 -20.39 2.25 18.04
C GLU A 152 -21.48 1.48 17.27
N THR A 153 -21.99 2.00 16.16
CA THR A 153 -22.93 1.28 15.29
C THR A 153 -22.23 0.12 14.56
N SER A 154 -21.01 0.31 14.07
CA SER A 154 -20.22 -0.76 13.45
C SER A 154 -19.87 -1.85 14.46
N ARG A 155 -19.51 -1.48 15.70
CA ARG A 155 -19.29 -2.40 16.81
C ARG A 155 -20.55 -3.17 17.15
N LYS A 156 -21.71 -2.50 17.32
CA LYS A 156 -23.00 -3.14 17.58
C LYS A 156 -23.38 -4.12 16.49
N ASN A 157 -23.21 -3.76 15.22
CA ASN A 157 -23.51 -4.63 14.09
C ASN A 157 -22.57 -5.84 14.04
N CYS A 158 -21.28 -5.65 14.31
CA CYS A 158 -20.30 -6.71 14.41
C CYS A 158 -20.66 -7.70 15.51
N LEU A 159 -20.93 -7.21 16.74
CA LEU A 159 -21.34 -8.02 17.87
C LEU A 159 -22.67 -8.76 17.60
N ALA A 160 -23.65 -8.11 16.95
CA ALA A 160 -24.89 -8.73 16.57
C ALA A 160 -24.71 -9.87 15.55
N ASN A 161 -23.78 -9.73 14.61
CA ASN A 161 -23.45 -10.78 13.65
C ASN A 161 -22.75 -11.97 14.32
N PHE A 162 -21.82 -11.71 15.24
CA PHE A 162 -21.19 -12.76 16.04
C PHE A 162 -22.21 -13.48 16.95
N ALA A 163 -23.14 -12.74 17.57
CA ALA A 163 -24.21 -13.32 18.38
C ALA A 163 -25.12 -14.25 17.56
N LYS A 164 -25.43 -13.91 16.30
CA LYS A 164 -26.17 -14.80 15.38
C LYS A 164 -25.40 -16.10 15.07
N ALA A 165 -24.08 -16.06 15.11
CA ALA A 165 -23.21 -17.22 14.96
C ALA A 165 -22.94 -17.96 16.29
N GLY A 166 -23.59 -17.58 17.38
CA GLY A 166 -23.45 -18.21 18.70
C GLY A 166 -22.21 -17.77 19.49
N VAL A 167 -21.51 -16.71 19.04
CA VAL A 167 -20.32 -16.19 19.72
C VAL A 167 -20.71 -14.98 20.58
N THR A 168 -20.47 -15.07 21.89
CA THR A 168 -20.77 -13.98 22.83
C THR A 168 -19.64 -12.95 22.92
N GLU A 169 -19.96 -11.72 23.36
CA GLU A 169 -18.96 -10.66 23.55
C GLU A 169 -17.85 -11.10 24.53
N ALA A 170 -18.21 -11.85 25.58
CA ALA A 170 -17.25 -12.41 26.52
C ALA A 170 -16.25 -13.38 25.86
N MET A 171 -16.70 -14.16 24.90
CA MET A 171 -15.81 -15.05 24.13
C MET A 171 -14.87 -14.28 23.20
N ILE A 172 -15.30 -13.15 22.66
CA ILE A 172 -14.48 -12.29 21.80
C ILE A 172 -13.38 -11.59 22.62
N CYS A 173 -13.69 -11.18 23.86
CA CYS A 173 -12.73 -10.50 24.74
C CYS A 173 -11.69 -11.43 25.39
N GLN A 174 -11.83 -12.76 25.25
CA GLN A 174 -10.86 -13.74 25.77
C GLN A 174 -9.74 -14.06 24.75
N TYR A 175 -9.82 -13.55 23.54
CA TYR A 175 -8.83 -13.67 22.46
C TYR A 175 -8.11 -12.33 22.24
#